data_82b26325d78149d8a7327339fc399fad
#
_entry.id   82b26325d78149d8a7327339fc399fad
#
_cell.length_a   1.000
_cell.length_b   1.000
_cell.length_c   1.000
_cell.angle_alpha   90.00
_cell.angle_beta   90.00
_cell.angle_gamma   90.00
#
_symmetry.space_group_name_H-M   'P 1'
#
loop_
_entity.id
_entity.type
_entity.pdbx_description
1 polymer ?
#
loop_
_entity_poly.entity_id
_entity_poly.type
_entity_poly.pdbx_seq_one_letter_code
_entity_poly.pdbx_strand_id
1 'polypeptide(L)'
;MRAVVRHGISDIRLEEVQEPQINRPTGAIVRLTSSAICRTDLHFIRGTVSNMVEGTILGHEGVGIVEKVGSNVRNFKEGDRVVIPSTIACGYCSYCRTGYYAQCDNANPNGKDAGTAYYGGPKDTGPFNGLQCEKALIPFASVGMVKVPDEVNDSKAIMLSDIFPTGYFGADMARIKSGHTVAVFGCGPVGQFAIASAKLMDAGRIFAIDAINSRLEMAKNQGAEVIDFAKEDPVQTLRELTGGIGPYCIIDAVGIDANTSEKESRGKEGEKFKKEVEEIAPKASPHNSNWHPGNAPS
;
A
#
# COMPACT_ATOMS: atom_id res chain seq x y z
N MET A 1 -1.99 24.57 9.27
CA MET A 1 -0.93 23.59 8.96
C MET A 1 -0.87 23.32 7.48
N ARG A 2 0.32 22.97 6.95
CA ARG A 2 0.44 22.61 5.53
C ARG A 2 0.06 21.16 5.30
N ALA A 3 -0.60 20.89 4.16
CA ALA A 3 -0.98 19.54 3.73
C ALA A 3 -1.02 19.43 2.21
N VAL A 4 -0.83 18.22 1.68
CA VAL A 4 -1.03 17.91 0.26
C VAL A 4 -2.48 17.54 0.05
N VAL A 5 -3.22 18.40 -0.61
CA VAL A 5 -4.67 18.30 -0.81
C VAL A 5 -4.98 17.97 -2.26
N ARG A 6 -5.88 17.02 -2.48
CA ARG A 6 -6.36 16.64 -3.80
C ARG A 6 -7.61 17.46 -4.18
N HIS A 7 -7.59 18.12 -5.33
CA HIS A 7 -8.72 18.88 -5.89
C HIS A 7 -9.37 18.21 -7.09
N GLY A 8 -8.67 17.27 -7.73
CA GLY A 8 -9.17 16.58 -8.92
C GLY A 8 -8.15 15.58 -9.46
N ILE A 9 -8.44 15.03 -10.64
CA ILE A 9 -7.48 14.18 -11.35
C ILE A 9 -6.30 15.06 -11.80
N SER A 10 -5.09 14.62 -11.45
CA SER A 10 -3.83 15.33 -11.69
C SER A 10 -3.77 16.74 -11.06
N ASP A 11 -4.66 17.07 -10.13
CA ASP A 11 -4.65 18.33 -9.38
C ASP A 11 -4.46 18.06 -7.89
N ILE A 12 -3.22 18.19 -7.45
CA ILE A 12 -2.81 18.16 -6.05
C ILE A 12 -2.09 19.45 -5.71
N ARG A 13 -2.33 19.99 -4.51
CA ARG A 13 -1.79 21.28 -4.09
C ARG A 13 -1.26 21.20 -2.67
N LEU A 14 -0.16 21.89 -2.40
CA LEU A 14 0.30 22.16 -1.04
C LEU A 14 -0.43 23.40 -0.52
N GLU A 15 -1.26 23.20 0.49
CA GLU A 15 -2.14 24.26 1.01
C GLU A 15 -2.06 24.39 2.52
N GLU A 16 -2.46 25.55 3.02
CA GLU A 16 -2.75 25.73 4.43
C GLU A 16 -4.19 25.27 4.75
N VAL A 17 -4.29 24.30 5.63
CA VAL A 17 -5.56 23.75 6.11
C VAL A 17 -5.68 23.90 7.62
N GLN A 18 -6.92 23.76 8.13
CA GLN A 18 -7.17 23.76 9.57
C GLN A 18 -6.41 22.58 10.25
N GLU A 19 -5.81 22.84 11.41
CA GLU A 19 -5.22 21.79 12.23
C GLU A 19 -6.28 20.80 12.73
N PRO A 20 -5.97 19.48 12.74
CA PRO A 20 -6.90 18.49 13.24
C PRO A 20 -7.12 18.64 14.74
N GLN A 21 -8.32 18.31 15.19
CA GLN A 21 -8.69 18.31 16.60
C GLN A 21 -9.17 16.93 17.03
N ILE A 22 -8.91 16.57 18.29
CA ILE A 22 -9.45 15.34 18.87
C ILE A 22 -10.96 15.48 19.03
N ASN A 23 -11.70 14.74 18.22
CA ASN A 23 -13.18 14.73 18.22
C ASN A 23 -13.76 13.49 18.93
N ARG A 24 -12.93 12.56 19.36
CA ARG A 24 -13.30 11.34 20.10
C ARG A 24 -12.29 11.04 21.20
N PRO A 25 -12.72 10.49 22.34
CA PRO A 25 -11.81 10.16 23.46
C PRO A 25 -10.72 9.15 23.09
N THR A 26 -10.89 8.38 22.00
CA THR A 26 -9.95 7.37 21.49
C THR A 26 -8.91 7.93 20.54
N GLY A 27 -8.98 9.21 20.17
CA GLY A 27 -8.12 9.84 19.19
C GLY A 27 -6.79 10.34 19.75
N ALA A 28 -5.83 10.57 18.87
CA ALA A 28 -4.60 11.31 19.17
C ALA A 28 -4.24 12.25 18.03
N ILE A 29 -3.50 13.31 18.33
CA ILE A 29 -2.85 14.16 17.33
C ILE A 29 -1.37 13.77 17.29
N VAL A 30 -0.90 13.49 16.09
CA VAL A 30 0.51 13.17 15.82
C VAL A 30 1.07 14.23 14.88
N ARG A 31 2.19 14.85 15.27
CA ARG A 31 3.01 15.69 14.41
C ARG A 31 3.92 14.79 13.59
N LEU A 32 3.75 14.81 12.26
CA LEU A 32 4.48 13.97 11.34
C LEU A 32 5.95 14.44 11.25
N THR A 33 6.88 13.50 11.32
CA THR A 33 8.31 13.71 11.08
C THR A 33 8.74 13.12 9.74
N SER A 34 8.01 12.12 9.26
CA SER A 34 8.19 11.50 7.94
C SER A 34 6.86 11.03 7.39
N SER A 35 6.67 11.21 6.10
CA SER A 35 5.59 10.61 5.32
C SER A 35 6.18 10.04 4.03
N ALA A 36 5.57 8.99 3.48
CA ALA A 36 5.99 8.42 2.21
C ALA A 36 4.89 8.57 1.15
N ILE A 37 5.29 8.43 -0.11
CA ILE A 37 4.41 8.38 -1.26
C ILE A 37 4.33 6.94 -1.73
N CYS A 38 3.15 6.35 -1.63
CA CYS A 38 2.86 5.03 -2.14
C CYS A 38 2.39 5.09 -3.61
N ARG A 39 2.54 4.00 -4.32
CA ARG A 39 1.94 3.89 -5.66
C ARG A 39 0.41 4.06 -5.63
N THR A 40 -0.25 3.68 -4.55
CA THR A 40 -1.67 3.91 -4.31
C THR A 40 -2.05 5.39 -4.38
N ASP A 41 -1.20 6.30 -3.87
CA ASP A 41 -1.44 7.74 -3.98
C ASP A 41 -1.46 8.19 -5.46
N LEU A 42 -0.60 7.59 -6.31
CA LEU A 42 -0.61 7.87 -7.75
C LEU A 42 -1.91 7.40 -8.42
N HIS A 43 -2.49 6.30 -7.97
CA HIS A 43 -3.80 5.84 -8.45
C HIS A 43 -4.91 6.84 -8.09
N PHE A 44 -4.85 7.46 -6.91
CA PHE A 44 -5.78 8.52 -6.50
C PHE A 44 -5.61 9.79 -7.33
N ILE A 45 -4.35 10.17 -7.60
CA ILE A 45 -4.02 11.35 -8.40
C ILE A 45 -4.44 11.15 -9.86
N ARG A 46 -4.18 9.98 -10.42
CA ARG A 46 -4.49 9.62 -11.82
C ARG A 46 -5.97 9.34 -12.07
N GLY A 47 -6.76 9.12 -11.03
CA GLY A 47 -8.18 8.77 -11.12
C GLY A 47 -8.43 7.30 -11.48
N THR A 48 -7.43 6.43 -11.39
CA THR A 48 -7.59 4.97 -11.56
C THR A 48 -8.49 4.40 -10.47
N VAL A 49 -8.44 4.97 -9.26
CA VAL A 49 -9.37 4.67 -8.18
C VAL A 49 -10.47 5.74 -8.16
N SER A 50 -11.72 5.30 -8.28
CA SER A 50 -12.91 6.16 -8.27
C SER A 50 -13.29 6.65 -6.85
N ASN A 51 -14.26 7.58 -6.78
CA ASN A 51 -14.89 8.06 -5.55
C ASN A 51 -13.97 8.83 -4.59
N MET A 52 -12.85 9.37 -5.09
CA MET A 52 -12.04 10.31 -4.31
C MET A 52 -12.80 11.62 -4.09
N VAL A 53 -12.84 12.08 -2.84
CA VAL A 53 -13.49 13.34 -2.47
C VAL A 53 -12.50 14.51 -2.69
N GLU A 54 -12.99 15.59 -3.27
CA GLU A 54 -12.25 16.85 -3.35
C GLU A 54 -11.97 17.40 -1.94
N GLY A 55 -10.79 17.96 -1.71
CA GLY A 55 -10.35 18.44 -0.40
C GLY A 55 -9.73 17.37 0.50
N THR A 56 -9.63 16.10 0.05
CA THR A 56 -8.97 15.04 0.81
C THR A 56 -7.46 15.29 0.89
N ILE A 57 -6.90 15.25 2.10
CA ILE A 57 -5.45 15.20 2.31
C ILE A 57 -4.97 13.78 1.94
N LEU A 58 -3.94 13.69 1.11
CA LEU A 58 -3.38 12.42 0.64
C LEU A 58 -2.44 11.75 1.65
N GLY A 59 -2.03 10.52 1.34
CA GLY A 59 -1.02 9.75 2.06
C GLY A 59 -1.59 8.84 3.15
N HIS A 60 -0.98 7.67 3.28
CA HIS A 60 -1.38 6.66 4.26
C HIS A 60 -0.18 6.05 4.98
N GLU A 61 1.00 6.63 4.82
CA GLU A 61 2.23 6.20 5.48
C GLU A 61 2.79 7.34 6.32
N GLY A 62 3.03 7.10 7.61
CA GLY A 62 3.50 8.16 8.50
C GLY A 62 4.28 7.66 9.71
N VAL A 63 5.27 8.46 10.10
CA VAL A 63 5.99 8.41 11.37
C VAL A 63 5.91 9.77 12.02
N GLY A 64 5.77 9.83 13.33
CA GLY A 64 5.67 11.12 14.00
C GLY A 64 5.79 11.05 15.51
N ILE A 65 5.57 12.19 16.14
CA ILE A 65 5.59 12.38 17.59
C ILE A 65 4.17 12.68 18.05
N VAL A 66 3.71 11.98 19.06
CA VAL A 66 2.41 12.21 19.69
C VAL A 66 2.42 13.59 20.36
N GLU A 67 1.54 14.49 19.92
CA GLU A 67 1.37 15.82 20.53
C GLU A 67 0.24 15.87 21.56
N LYS A 68 -0.82 15.09 21.32
CA LYS A 68 -2.00 15.04 22.18
C LYS A 68 -2.64 13.68 22.16
N VAL A 69 -3.20 13.25 23.28
CA VAL A 69 -3.99 12.02 23.38
C VAL A 69 -5.38 12.29 23.98
N GLY A 70 -6.36 11.57 23.51
CA GLY A 70 -7.71 11.58 24.09
C GLY A 70 -7.76 10.81 25.43
N SER A 71 -8.79 11.07 26.22
CA SER A 71 -8.92 10.54 27.60
C SER A 71 -8.96 9.01 27.69
N ASN A 72 -9.31 8.31 26.61
CA ASN A 72 -9.38 6.84 26.57
C ASN A 72 -8.11 6.19 25.99
N VAL A 73 -7.11 6.96 25.56
CA VAL A 73 -5.82 6.44 25.10
C VAL A 73 -4.94 6.18 26.32
N ARG A 74 -4.55 4.92 26.58
CA ARG A 74 -3.85 4.48 27.79
C ARG A 74 -2.41 4.06 27.54
N ASN A 75 -2.09 3.64 26.34
CA ASN A 75 -0.80 3.04 25.96
C ASN A 75 0.15 4.03 25.28
N PHE A 76 -0.28 5.26 25.05
CA PHE A 76 0.54 6.34 24.49
C PHE A 76 0.42 7.61 25.32
N LYS A 77 1.45 8.44 25.23
CA LYS A 77 1.54 9.77 25.87
C LYS A 77 2.19 10.77 24.93
N GLU A 78 2.06 12.04 25.25
CA GLU A 78 2.77 13.12 24.56
C GLU A 78 4.28 12.88 24.58
N GLY A 79 4.93 13.11 23.43
CA GLY A 79 6.36 12.84 23.21
C GLY A 79 6.69 11.42 22.71
N ASP A 80 5.76 10.46 22.78
CA ASP A 80 6.02 9.13 22.22
C ASP A 80 6.24 9.22 20.71
N ARG A 81 7.31 8.59 20.20
CA ARG A 81 7.57 8.44 18.77
C ARG A 81 6.87 7.20 18.25
N VAL A 82 6.10 7.36 17.16
CA VAL A 82 5.21 6.32 16.66
C VAL A 82 5.28 6.18 15.15
N VAL A 83 5.08 4.95 14.66
CA VAL A 83 4.70 4.66 13.28
C VAL A 83 3.18 4.46 13.22
N ILE A 84 2.56 4.97 12.14
CA ILE A 84 1.12 4.93 11.92
C ILE A 84 0.84 3.92 10.81
N PRO A 85 0.18 2.78 11.10
CA PRO A 85 -0.26 1.83 10.07
C PRO A 85 -1.27 2.47 9.11
N SER A 86 -1.23 2.10 7.84
CA SER A 86 -2.15 2.61 6.82
C SER A 86 -3.62 2.29 7.11
N THR A 87 -3.89 1.11 7.67
CA THR A 87 -5.23 0.61 8.00
C THR A 87 -5.73 1.18 9.31
N ILE A 88 -7.00 1.63 9.32
CA ILE A 88 -7.67 2.17 10.50
C ILE A 88 -8.59 1.12 11.10
N ALA A 89 -8.44 0.84 12.39
CA ALA A 89 -9.22 -0.16 13.11
C ALA A 89 -9.47 0.25 14.57
N CYS A 90 -10.62 -0.14 15.12
CA CYS A 90 -11.00 0.24 16.49
C CYS A 90 -10.37 -0.63 17.59
N GLY A 91 -10.00 -1.87 17.28
CA GLY A 91 -9.40 -2.83 18.21
C GLY A 91 -10.38 -3.61 19.09
N TYR A 92 -11.68 -3.32 19.07
CA TYR A 92 -12.65 -3.93 20.01
C TYR A 92 -13.89 -4.54 19.38
N CYS A 93 -14.21 -4.29 18.10
CA CYS A 93 -15.32 -4.99 17.42
C CYS A 93 -15.00 -6.48 17.18
N SER A 94 -15.98 -7.25 16.74
CA SER A 94 -15.82 -8.69 16.51
C SER A 94 -14.67 -9.02 15.56
N TYR A 95 -14.57 -8.31 14.44
CA TYR A 95 -13.49 -8.50 13.48
C TYR A 95 -12.11 -8.15 14.04
N CYS A 96 -11.98 -7.00 14.73
CA CYS A 96 -10.70 -6.61 15.32
C CYS A 96 -10.24 -7.61 16.38
N ARG A 97 -11.14 -8.14 17.20
CA ARG A 97 -10.82 -9.12 18.26
C ARG A 97 -10.34 -10.47 17.70
N THR A 98 -10.66 -10.77 16.46
CA THR A 98 -10.21 -11.98 15.76
C THR A 98 -9.07 -11.72 14.78
N GLY A 99 -8.50 -10.48 14.76
CA GLY A 99 -7.35 -10.12 13.94
C GLY A 99 -7.68 -9.58 12.55
N TYR A 100 -8.95 -9.50 12.16
CA TYR A 100 -9.38 -8.98 10.85
C TYR A 100 -9.58 -7.46 10.89
N TYR A 101 -8.51 -6.71 11.14
CA TYR A 101 -8.55 -5.25 11.29
C TYR A 101 -9.08 -4.54 10.04
N ALA A 102 -8.78 -5.05 8.85
CA ALA A 102 -9.28 -4.53 7.58
C ALA A 102 -10.82 -4.56 7.47
N GLN A 103 -11.49 -5.41 8.24
CA GLN A 103 -12.96 -5.56 8.27
C GLN A 103 -13.59 -4.86 9.47
N CYS A 104 -12.94 -3.84 10.04
CA CYS A 104 -13.41 -3.16 11.25
C CYS A 104 -14.78 -2.48 11.05
N ASP A 105 -15.81 -2.89 11.79
CA ASP A 105 -17.16 -2.32 11.73
C ASP A 105 -17.21 -0.83 12.09
N ASN A 106 -16.35 -0.39 13.02
CA ASN A 106 -16.41 0.98 13.56
C ASN A 106 -15.57 1.98 12.75
N ALA A 107 -14.61 1.52 11.98
CA ALA A 107 -13.80 2.37 11.11
C ALA A 107 -14.42 2.50 9.72
N ASN A 108 -15.04 1.45 9.21
CA ASN A 108 -15.70 1.47 7.91
C ASN A 108 -17.04 2.24 7.99
N PRO A 109 -17.24 3.28 7.18
CA PRO A 109 -18.48 4.09 7.22
C PRO A 109 -19.71 3.31 6.74
N ASN A 110 -19.52 2.30 5.90
CA ASN A 110 -20.56 1.44 5.35
C ASN A 110 -20.64 0.09 6.08
N GLY A 111 -19.99 -0.04 7.23
CA GLY A 111 -19.93 -1.27 8.01
C GLY A 111 -19.29 -2.42 7.24
N LYS A 112 -19.87 -3.61 7.34
CA LYS A 112 -19.35 -4.84 6.72
C LYS A 112 -19.34 -4.86 5.19
N ASP A 113 -20.07 -3.96 4.55
CA ASP A 113 -20.17 -3.87 3.10
C ASP A 113 -19.09 -2.94 2.50
N ALA A 114 -18.34 -2.26 3.37
CA ALA A 114 -17.22 -1.41 2.96
C ALA A 114 -15.91 -2.21 2.87
N GLY A 115 -14.97 -1.67 2.07
CA GLY A 115 -13.59 -2.11 2.08
C GLY A 115 -12.84 -1.67 3.34
N THR A 116 -11.55 -1.87 3.34
CA THR A 116 -10.64 -1.43 4.42
C THR A 116 -10.70 0.08 4.63
N ALA A 117 -10.86 0.53 5.87
CA ALA A 117 -10.69 1.93 6.20
C ALA A 117 -9.21 2.29 6.28
N TYR A 118 -8.79 3.37 5.59
CA TYR A 118 -7.42 3.85 5.60
C TYR A 118 -7.34 5.36 5.37
N TYR A 119 -6.17 5.94 5.63
CA TYR A 119 -5.93 7.37 5.54
C TYR A 119 -5.87 7.85 4.09
N GLY A 120 -6.47 9.01 3.78
CA GLY A 120 -6.36 9.64 2.47
C GLY A 120 -7.02 8.90 1.32
N GLY A 121 -7.87 7.91 1.61
CA GLY A 121 -8.55 7.08 0.63
C GLY A 121 -9.87 7.66 0.11
N PRO A 122 -10.54 6.93 -0.81
CA PRO A 122 -11.83 7.32 -1.37
C PRO A 122 -12.94 7.32 -0.30
N LYS A 123 -14.09 7.90 -0.65
CA LYS A 123 -15.26 8.02 0.25
C LYS A 123 -15.67 6.68 0.88
N ASP A 124 -15.55 5.60 0.13
CA ASP A 124 -15.98 4.27 0.57
C ASP A 124 -15.04 3.63 1.61
N THR A 125 -13.85 4.20 1.83
CA THR A 125 -12.89 3.74 2.85
C THR A 125 -12.90 4.60 4.11
N GLY A 126 -13.82 5.54 4.23
CA GLY A 126 -14.00 6.41 5.38
C GLY A 126 -13.58 7.85 5.14
N PRO A 127 -14.11 8.78 5.92
CA PRO A 127 -13.80 10.20 5.83
C PRO A 127 -12.53 10.54 6.61
N PHE A 128 -11.44 9.82 6.35
CA PHE A 128 -10.16 10.01 7.04
C PHE A 128 -9.18 10.76 6.15
N ASN A 129 -8.75 11.93 6.61
CA ASN A 129 -7.65 12.63 5.97
C ASN A 129 -6.35 11.85 6.08
N GLY A 130 -5.49 12.05 5.09
CA GLY A 130 -4.23 11.35 4.96
C GLY A 130 -3.10 11.92 5.82
N LEU A 131 -1.92 11.34 5.62
CA LEU A 131 -0.72 11.58 6.41
C LEU A 131 0.33 12.45 5.68
N GLN A 132 0.05 12.97 4.47
CA GLN A 132 0.92 13.95 3.80
C GLN A 132 0.58 15.37 4.29
N CYS A 133 0.81 15.60 5.59
CA CYS A 133 0.52 16.83 6.30
C CYS A 133 1.46 17.02 7.50
N GLU A 134 1.43 18.19 8.14
CA GLU A 134 2.26 18.45 9.32
C GLU A 134 1.72 17.76 10.58
N LYS A 135 0.39 17.65 10.72
CA LYS A 135 -0.27 16.98 11.85
C LYS A 135 -1.45 16.13 11.38
N ALA A 136 -1.61 14.97 11.96
CA ALA A 136 -2.70 14.05 11.65
C ALA A 136 -3.53 13.67 12.89
N LEU A 137 -4.83 13.48 12.69
CA LEU A 137 -5.71 12.85 13.68
C LEU A 137 -5.68 11.33 13.50
N ILE A 138 -5.34 10.63 14.53
CA ILE A 138 -5.40 9.16 14.59
C ILE A 138 -6.65 8.78 15.38
N PRO A 139 -7.74 8.29 14.73
CA PRO A 139 -9.07 8.17 15.36
C PRO A 139 -9.16 7.09 16.45
N PHE A 140 -8.38 6.02 16.34
CA PHE A 140 -8.32 4.91 17.28
C PHE A 140 -6.86 4.66 17.71
N ALA A 141 -6.29 5.65 18.39
CA ALA A 141 -4.86 5.74 18.66
C ALA A 141 -4.28 4.53 19.40
N SER A 142 -5.05 3.91 20.29
CA SER A 142 -4.57 2.73 21.05
C SER A 142 -4.22 1.52 20.17
N VAL A 143 -4.75 1.44 18.95
CA VAL A 143 -4.48 0.38 17.96
C VAL A 143 -3.82 0.95 16.71
N GLY A 144 -4.13 2.20 16.36
CA GLY A 144 -3.67 2.87 15.15
C GLY A 144 -2.25 3.45 15.24
N MET A 145 -1.46 3.06 16.22
CA MET A 145 -0.06 3.49 16.36
C MET A 145 0.79 2.38 16.98
N VAL A 146 2.07 2.35 16.65
CA VAL A 146 3.08 1.47 17.26
C VAL A 146 4.27 2.33 17.69
N LYS A 147 4.77 2.14 18.91
CA LYS A 147 5.97 2.85 19.38
C LYS A 147 7.19 2.43 18.58
N VAL A 148 7.97 3.40 18.14
CA VAL A 148 9.23 3.17 17.45
C VAL A 148 10.36 3.15 18.47
N PRO A 149 11.15 2.07 18.56
CA PRO A 149 12.34 2.02 19.39
C PRO A 149 13.36 3.11 19.01
N ASP A 150 14.14 3.59 19.97
CA ASP A 150 15.07 4.70 19.75
C ASP A 150 16.17 4.36 18.73
N GLU A 151 16.54 3.09 18.60
CA GLU A 151 17.54 2.59 17.65
C GLU A 151 17.05 2.57 16.20
N VAL A 152 15.73 2.66 15.98
CA VAL A 152 15.12 2.67 14.65
C VAL A 152 14.84 4.11 14.24
N ASN A 153 15.57 4.64 13.26
CA ASN A 153 15.34 5.99 12.74
C ASN A 153 14.07 6.03 11.86
N ASP A 154 13.59 7.25 11.56
CA ASP A 154 12.35 7.45 10.81
C ASP A 154 12.40 6.87 9.38
N SER A 155 13.58 6.89 8.72
CA SER A 155 13.74 6.31 7.38
C SER A 155 13.54 4.79 7.36
N LYS A 156 13.78 4.11 8.47
CA LYS A 156 13.47 2.68 8.64
C LYS A 156 12.05 2.48 9.15
N ALA A 157 11.62 3.29 10.12
CA ALA A 157 10.29 3.19 10.71
C ALA A 157 9.17 3.41 9.68
N ILE A 158 9.35 4.32 8.73
CA ILE A 158 8.33 4.61 7.70
C ILE A 158 8.01 3.38 6.84
N MET A 159 8.97 2.48 6.61
CA MET A 159 8.75 1.24 5.86
C MET A 159 7.80 0.29 6.59
N LEU A 160 7.65 0.42 7.90
CA LEU A 160 6.74 -0.39 8.74
C LEU A 160 5.30 0.15 8.73
N SER A 161 5.08 1.34 8.14
CA SER A 161 3.75 1.93 8.06
C SER A 161 2.81 1.17 7.11
N ASP A 162 3.31 0.77 5.93
CA ASP A 162 2.52 0.07 4.90
C ASP A 162 3.31 -0.99 4.14
N ILE A 163 4.35 -0.61 3.40
CA ILE A 163 4.93 -1.48 2.36
C ILE A 163 5.55 -2.76 2.90
N PHE A 164 6.21 -2.74 4.06
CA PHE A 164 6.75 -3.96 4.67
C PHE A 164 5.63 -4.88 5.17
N PRO A 165 4.65 -4.40 5.98
CA PRO A 165 3.49 -5.22 6.38
C PRO A 165 2.72 -5.79 5.19
N THR A 166 2.55 -5.05 4.11
CA THR A 166 1.89 -5.50 2.88
C THR A 166 2.68 -6.65 2.22
N GLY A 167 4.00 -6.50 2.07
CA GLY A 167 4.86 -7.58 1.54
C GLY A 167 4.90 -8.81 2.44
N TYR A 168 4.95 -8.60 3.76
CA TYR A 168 4.90 -9.68 4.74
C TYR A 168 3.56 -10.42 4.71
N PHE A 169 2.46 -9.69 4.64
CA PHE A 169 1.11 -10.28 4.53
C PHE A 169 0.97 -11.13 3.26
N GLY A 170 1.51 -10.69 2.12
CA GLY A 170 1.56 -11.48 0.90
C GLY A 170 2.30 -12.81 1.09
N ALA A 171 3.43 -12.79 1.78
CA ALA A 171 4.20 -13.99 2.10
C ALA A 171 3.49 -14.92 3.09
N ASP A 172 2.82 -14.36 4.10
CA ASP A 172 2.01 -15.11 5.07
C ASP A 172 0.80 -15.78 4.41
N MET A 173 0.07 -15.04 3.55
CA MET A 173 -1.05 -15.55 2.78
C MET A 173 -0.64 -16.67 1.81
N ALA A 174 0.56 -16.61 1.25
CA ALA A 174 1.15 -17.67 0.43
C ALA A 174 1.52 -18.90 1.26
N ARG A 175 1.43 -18.83 2.60
CA ARG A 175 1.74 -19.93 3.54
C ARG A 175 3.13 -20.51 3.31
N ILE A 176 4.11 -19.67 3.13
CA ILE A 176 5.49 -20.07 2.90
C ILE A 176 5.98 -20.88 4.11
N LYS A 177 6.69 -21.96 3.82
CA LYS A 177 7.33 -22.82 4.81
C LYS A 177 8.80 -23.03 4.43
N SER A 178 9.60 -23.44 5.40
CA SER A 178 11.01 -23.80 5.17
C SER A 178 11.17 -24.71 3.94
N GLY A 179 12.09 -24.35 3.07
CA GLY A 179 12.40 -25.09 1.86
C GLY A 179 11.49 -24.84 0.66
N HIS A 180 10.35 -24.11 0.81
CA HIS A 180 9.49 -23.81 -0.33
C HIS A 180 10.18 -23.00 -1.41
N THR A 181 9.82 -23.26 -2.66
CA THR A 181 10.19 -22.43 -3.81
C THR A 181 9.12 -21.35 -4.01
N VAL A 182 9.54 -20.09 -4.04
CA VAL A 182 8.65 -18.93 -4.10
C VAL A 182 8.95 -18.09 -5.34
N ALA A 183 7.92 -17.68 -6.08
CA ALA A 183 8.06 -16.72 -7.16
C ALA A 183 7.34 -15.41 -6.78
N VAL A 184 8.01 -14.28 -6.91
CA VAL A 184 7.48 -12.93 -6.69
C VAL A 184 7.45 -12.19 -8.01
N PHE A 185 6.26 -11.88 -8.49
CA PHE A 185 6.04 -11.07 -9.68
C PHE A 185 5.93 -9.60 -9.30
N GLY A 186 6.76 -8.76 -9.92
CA GLY A 186 6.91 -7.36 -9.57
C GLY A 186 7.88 -7.14 -8.41
N CYS A 187 9.04 -6.53 -8.71
CA CYS A 187 10.09 -6.22 -7.74
C CYS A 187 10.08 -4.73 -7.34
N GLY A 188 8.90 -4.11 -7.31
CA GLY A 188 8.68 -2.79 -6.71
C GLY A 188 8.86 -2.83 -5.18
N PRO A 189 8.60 -1.73 -4.45
CA PRO A 189 8.80 -1.69 -3.00
C PRO A 189 8.09 -2.84 -2.24
N VAL A 190 6.83 -3.13 -2.56
CA VAL A 190 6.08 -4.25 -1.96
C VAL A 190 6.74 -5.59 -2.32
N GLY A 191 7.12 -5.80 -3.59
CA GLY A 191 7.78 -7.04 -4.02
C GLY A 191 9.14 -7.25 -3.35
N GLN A 192 9.93 -6.19 -3.15
CA GLN A 192 11.19 -6.28 -2.39
C GLN A 192 10.96 -6.76 -0.96
N PHE A 193 9.90 -6.27 -0.30
CA PHE A 193 9.55 -6.73 1.05
C PHE A 193 8.88 -8.11 1.06
N ALA A 194 8.18 -8.50 0.01
CA ALA A 194 7.72 -9.89 -0.15
C ALA A 194 8.90 -10.87 -0.27
N ILE A 195 9.97 -10.50 -1.03
CA ILE A 195 11.22 -11.26 -1.12
C ILE A 195 11.90 -11.36 0.25
N ALA A 196 12.04 -10.22 0.96
CA ALA A 196 12.61 -10.20 2.31
C ALA A 196 11.80 -11.08 3.28
N SER A 197 10.48 -11.02 3.21
CA SER A 197 9.56 -11.80 4.05
C SER A 197 9.63 -13.30 3.73
N ALA A 198 9.70 -13.67 2.45
CA ALA A 198 9.90 -15.06 2.04
C ALA A 198 11.21 -15.63 2.60
N LYS A 199 12.27 -14.81 2.60
CA LYS A 199 13.55 -15.17 3.23
C LYS A 199 13.45 -15.32 4.74
N LEU A 200 12.73 -14.42 5.42
CA LEU A 200 12.45 -14.52 6.87
C LEU A 200 11.65 -15.78 7.23
N MET A 201 10.81 -16.26 6.33
CA MET A 201 10.04 -17.51 6.47
C MET A 201 10.80 -18.75 6.01
N ASP A 202 12.11 -18.61 5.77
CA ASP A 202 13.02 -19.72 5.42
C ASP A 202 12.66 -20.39 4.08
N ALA A 203 12.22 -19.61 3.08
CA ALA A 203 12.06 -20.12 1.71
C ALA A 203 13.38 -20.68 1.16
N GLY A 204 13.32 -21.85 0.52
CA GLY A 204 14.52 -22.51 -0.02
C GLY A 204 15.09 -21.84 -1.27
N ARG A 205 14.21 -21.41 -2.18
CA ARG A 205 14.55 -20.64 -3.38
C ARG A 205 13.52 -19.53 -3.60
N ILE A 206 13.99 -18.36 -3.99
CA ILE A 206 13.13 -17.21 -4.28
C ILE A 206 13.45 -16.73 -5.68
N PHE A 207 12.46 -16.73 -6.57
CA PHE A 207 12.53 -16.15 -7.92
C PHE A 207 11.88 -14.78 -7.90
N ALA A 208 12.56 -13.79 -8.44
CA ALA A 208 12.11 -12.41 -8.53
C ALA A 208 11.95 -11.99 -10.00
N ILE A 209 10.73 -11.67 -10.41
CA ILE A 209 10.37 -11.40 -11.80
C ILE A 209 10.04 -9.93 -11.97
N ASP A 210 10.77 -9.21 -12.81
CA ASP A 210 10.54 -7.81 -13.20
C ASP A 210 11.22 -7.54 -14.56
N ALA A 211 11.05 -6.32 -15.12
CA ALA A 211 11.77 -5.88 -16.32
C ALA A 211 12.74 -4.71 -16.04
N ILE A 212 12.73 -4.17 -14.82
CA ILE A 212 13.54 -3.01 -14.44
C ILE A 212 14.83 -3.48 -13.78
N ASN A 213 15.96 -3.26 -14.45
CA ASN A 213 17.27 -3.76 -14.01
C ASN A 213 17.59 -3.38 -12.55
N SER A 214 17.38 -2.13 -12.13
CA SER A 214 17.69 -1.70 -10.76
C SER A 214 16.88 -2.45 -9.70
N ARG A 215 15.65 -2.84 -10.01
CA ARG A 215 14.79 -3.64 -9.12
C ARG A 215 15.26 -5.09 -9.07
N LEU A 216 15.64 -5.66 -10.21
CA LEU A 216 16.20 -7.01 -10.29
C LEU A 216 17.54 -7.10 -9.54
N GLU A 217 18.41 -6.10 -9.67
CA GLU A 217 19.66 -6.04 -8.90
C GLU A 217 19.40 -5.98 -7.39
N MET A 218 18.42 -5.18 -6.94
CA MET A 218 18.05 -5.12 -5.54
C MET A 218 17.53 -6.47 -5.03
N ALA A 219 16.69 -7.16 -5.80
CA ALA A 219 16.20 -8.50 -5.48
C ALA A 219 17.35 -9.52 -5.41
N LYS A 220 18.27 -9.47 -6.37
CA LYS A 220 19.48 -10.31 -6.39
C LYS A 220 20.36 -10.10 -5.16
N ASN A 221 20.52 -8.84 -4.73
CA ASN A 221 21.28 -8.51 -3.52
C ASN A 221 20.65 -9.05 -2.24
N GLN A 222 19.35 -9.33 -2.25
CA GLN A 222 18.65 -10.02 -1.17
C GLN A 222 18.80 -11.54 -1.23
N GLY A 223 19.39 -12.08 -2.32
CA GLY A 223 19.61 -13.51 -2.54
C GLY A 223 18.56 -14.18 -3.42
N ALA A 224 17.69 -13.43 -4.10
CA ALA A 224 16.75 -13.98 -5.05
C ALA A 224 17.43 -14.30 -6.40
N GLU A 225 16.94 -15.32 -7.08
CA GLU A 225 17.22 -15.61 -8.47
C GLU A 225 16.32 -14.73 -9.35
N VAL A 226 16.90 -13.99 -10.29
CA VAL A 226 16.14 -12.96 -11.02
C VAL A 226 15.79 -13.43 -12.43
N ILE A 227 14.58 -13.08 -12.87
CA ILE A 227 14.06 -13.35 -14.21
C ILE A 227 13.61 -12.03 -14.81
N ASP A 228 14.22 -11.65 -15.94
CA ASP A 228 13.87 -10.45 -16.71
C ASP A 228 12.81 -10.83 -17.76
N PHE A 229 11.54 -10.58 -17.48
CA PHE A 229 10.46 -10.96 -18.40
C PHE A 229 10.47 -10.19 -19.73
N ALA A 230 11.25 -9.14 -19.87
CA ALA A 230 11.46 -8.49 -21.17
C ALA A 230 12.39 -9.31 -22.09
N LYS A 231 13.22 -10.21 -21.53
CA LYS A 231 14.19 -11.02 -22.26
C LYS A 231 13.78 -12.47 -22.42
N GLU A 232 13.05 -13.02 -21.44
CA GLU A 232 12.68 -14.43 -21.38
C GLU A 232 11.24 -14.63 -20.91
N ASP A 233 10.66 -15.79 -21.25
CA ASP A 233 9.33 -16.17 -20.75
C ASP A 233 9.43 -16.64 -19.31
N PRO A 234 8.84 -15.93 -18.35
CA PRO A 234 8.99 -16.26 -16.94
C PRO A 234 8.34 -17.60 -16.58
N VAL A 235 7.28 -18.02 -17.28
CA VAL A 235 6.60 -19.30 -17.01
C VAL A 235 7.46 -20.46 -17.45
N GLN A 236 8.03 -20.37 -18.65
CA GLN A 236 8.96 -21.39 -19.18
C GLN A 236 10.20 -21.47 -18.30
N THR A 237 10.85 -20.33 -18.01
CA THR A 237 12.05 -20.26 -17.19
C THR A 237 11.82 -20.84 -15.79
N LEU A 238 10.69 -20.48 -15.13
CA LEU A 238 10.37 -21.04 -13.83
C LEU A 238 10.18 -22.56 -13.87
N ARG A 239 9.54 -23.10 -14.91
CA ARG A 239 9.39 -24.55 -15.07
C ARG A 239 10.74 -25.24 -15.26
N GLU A 240 11.60 -24.69 -16.11
CA GLU A 240 12.94 -25.24 -16.36
C GLU A 240 13.79 -25.25 -15.07
N LEU A 241 13.79 -24.16 -14.32
CA LEU A 241 14.54 -24.02 -13.07
C LEU A 241 14.01 -24.88 -11.91
N THR A 242 12.78 -25.37 -12.03
CA THR A 242 12.12 -26.20 -11.00
C THR A 242 11.86 -27.65 -11.46
N GLY A 243 12.51 -28.12 -12.52
CA GLY A 243 12.34 -29.48 -13.03
C GLY A 243 10.96 -29.79 -13.58
N GLY A 244 10.26 -28.81 -14.13
CA GLY A 244 8.94 -28.92 -14.73
C GLY A 244 7.75 -28.71 -13.76
N ILE A 245 8.00 -28.66 -12.45
CA ILE A 245 6.95 -28.59 -11.41
C ILE A 245 6.40 -27.16 -11.27
N GLY A 246 7.26 -26.14 -11.36
CA GLY A 246 6.95 -24.75 -11.04
C GLY A 246 7.22 -24.38 -9.57
N PRO A 247 7.06 -23.09 -9.20
CA PRO A 247 7.22 -22.65 -7.82
C PRO A 247 6.06 -23.16 -6.95
N TYR A 248 6.35 -23.43 -5.68
CA TYR A 248 5.34 -23.88 -4.71
C TYR A 248 4.40 -22.75 -4.28
N CYS A 249 4.93 -21.54 -4.14
CA CYS A 249 4.18 -20.34 -3.80
C CYS A 249 4.40 -19.25 -4.86
N ILE A 250 3.35 -18.47 -5.13
CA ILE A 250 3.41 -17.32 -6.02
C ILE A 250 2.85 -16.10 -5.29
N ILE A 251 3.54 -14.97 -5.39
CA ILE A 251 3.09 -13.67 -4.89
C ILE A 251 3.07 -12.70 -6.08
N ASP A 252 1.91 -12.12 -6.35
CA ASP A 252 1.77 -11.02 -7.30
C ASP A 252 1.83 -9.69 -6.54
N ALA A 253 2.86 -8.89 -6.83
CA ALA A 253 3.11 -7.55 -6.26
C ALA A 253 3.13 -6.47 -7.35
N VAL A 254 2.49 -6.70 -8.50
CA VAL A 254 2.55 -5.79 -9.66
C VAL A 254 1.53 -4.64 -9.52
N GLY A 255 0.28 -4.93 -9.19
CA GLY A 255 -0.81 -3.93 -9.12
C GLY A 255 -1.47 -3.67 -10.49
N ILE A 256 -2.39 -2.68 -10.51
CA ILE A 256 -3.32 -2.44 -11.63
C ILE A 256 -2.73 -1.69 -12.83
N ASP A 257 -1.66 -0.93 -12.66
CA ASP A 257 -0.98 -0.19 -13.75
C ASP A 257 0.25 -0.98 -14.25
N ALA A 258 0.11 -2.28 -14.45
CA ALA A 258 1.19 -3.13 -14.92
C ALA A 258 1.53 -2.82 -16.40
N ASN A 259 2.83 -2.67 -16.68
CA ASN A 259 3.30 -2.72 -18.06
C ASN A 259 3.24 -4.16 -18.56
N THR A 260 2.48 -4.42 -19.59
CA THR A 260 2.55 -5.69 -20.32
C THR A 260 3.82 -5.73 -21.16
N SER A 261 4.40 -6.93 -21.37
CA SER A 261 5.49 -7.08 -22.33
C SER A 261 5.02 -6.63 -23.73
N GLU A 262 5.91 -6.06 -24.55
CA GLU A 262 5.56 -5.68 -25.93
C GLU A 262 4.98 -6.85 -26.76
N LYS A 263 5.33 -8.09 -26.45
CA LYS A 263 4.78 -9.30 -27.05
C LYS A 263 3.33 -9.55 -26.68
N GLU A 264 2.97 -9.36 -25.41
CA GLU A 264 1.60 -9.55 -24.90
C GLU A 264 0.67 -8.42 -25.32
N SER A 265 1.18 -7.18 -25.39
CA SER A 265 0.39 -6.02 -25.86
C SER A 265 0.00 -6.10 -27.34
N ARG A 266 0.65 -6.94 -28.14
CA ARG A 266 0.37 -7.15 -29.56
C ARG A 266 -0.52 -8.38 -29.85
N GLY A 267 -0.85 -9.19 -28.85
CA GLY A 267 -1.70 -10.37 -29.00
C GLY A 267 -3.19 -10.09 -28.77
N LYS A 268 -4.04 -11.08 -29.08
CA LYS A 268 -5.50 -11.00 -28.85
C LYS A 268 -5.88 -10.69 -27.41
N GLU A 269 -5.07 -11.13 -26.44
CA GLU A 269 -5.26 -10.84 -25.00
C GLU A 269 -4.93 -9.39 -24.66
N GLY A 270 -3.91 -8.80 -25.27
CA GLY A 270 -3.61 -7.37 -25.13
C GLY A 270 -4.69 -6.47 -25.71
N GLU A 271 -5.31 -6.87 -26.84
CA GLU A 271 -6.48 -6.16 -27.38
C GLU A 271 -7.72 -6.29 -26.50
N LYS A 272 -7.93 -7.47 -25.90
CA LYS A 272 -9.02 -7.69 -24.94
C LYS A 272 -8.83 -6.83 -23.69
N PHE A 273 -7.63 -6.82 -23.12
CA PHE A 273 -7.27 -5.99 -21.96
C PHE A 273 -7.47 -4.49 -22.25
N LYS A 274 -7.04 -4.00 -23.43
CA LYS A 274 -7.29 -2.60 -23.83
C LYS A 274 -8.78 -2.27 -23.90
N LYS A 275 -9.60 -3.16 -24.45
CA LYS A 275 -11.06 -2.96 -24.48
C LYS A 275 -11.66 -2.95 -23.08
N GLU A 276 -11.26 -3.86 -22.22
CA GLU A 276 -11.72 -3.90 -20.82
C GLU A 276 -11.35 -2.61 -20.08
N VAL A 277 -10.12 -2.11 -20.27
CA VAL A 277 -9.67 -0.83 -19.71
C VAL A 277 -10.48 0.35 -20.27
N GLU A 278 -10.75 0.39 -21.57
CA GLU A 278 -11.57 1.42 -22.21
C GLU A 278 -13.02 1.41 -21.70
N GLU A 279 -13.57 0.25 -21.38
CA GLU A 279 -14.90 0.11 -20.77
C GLU A 279 -14.95 0.55 -19.31
N ILE A 280 -13.85 0.36 -18.56
CA ILE A 280 -13.75 0.71 -17.14
C ILE A 280 -13.39 2.19 -16.96
N ALA A 281 -12.55 2.74 -17.82
CA ALA A 281 -12.05 4.11 -17.74
C ALA A 281 -13.14 5.19 -17.55
N PRO A 282 -14.27 5.18 -18.33
CA PRO A 282 -15.34 6.15 -18.14
C PRO A 282 -16.04 6.03 -16.78
N LYS A 283 -16.08 4.83 -16.20
CA LYS A 283 -16.67 4.55 -14.90
C LYS A 283 -15.73 4.94 -13.75
N ALA A 284 -14.43 4.76 -13.96
CA ALA A 284 -13.39 5.13 -13.01
C ALA A 284 -13.20 6.66 -12.92
N SER A 285 -13.52 7.39 -13.97
CA SER A 285 -13.35 8.85 -14.03
C SER A 285 -14.50 9.55 -14.75
N PRO A 286 -15.73 9.54 -14.20
CA PRO A 286 -16.93 10.04 -14.87
C PRO A 286 -16.91 11.55 -15.17
N HIS A 287 -15.97 12.29 -14.56
CA HIS A 287 -15.85 13.74 -14.72
C HIS A 287 -14.71 14.16 -15.67
N ASN A 288 -13.95 13.23 -16.23
CA ASN A 288 -12.85 13.52 -17.15
C ASN A 288 -13.02 12.70 -18.44
N SER A 289 -13.72 13.27 -19.41
CA SER A 289 -13.92 12.64 -20.73
C SER A 289 -12.63 12.41 -21.54
N ASN A 290 -11.53 13.03 -21.15
CA ASN A 290 -10.23 12.92 -21.80
C ASN A 290 -9.26 11.97 -21.04
N TRP A 291 -9.71 11.37 -19.94
CA TRP A 291 -8.87 10.43 -19.23
C TRP A 291 -8.71 9.13 -20.02
N HIS A 292 -7.46 8.77 -20.26
CA HIS A 292 -7.08 7.50 -20.86
C HIS A 292 -5.88 6.94 -20.10
N PRO A 293 -5.80 5.64 -19.80
CA PRO A 293 -4.67 5.05 -19.08
C PRO A 293 -3.30 5.39 -19.67
N GLY A 294 -3.22 5.55 -20.99
CA GLY A 294 -2.01 5.95 -21.70
C GLY A 294 -1.63 7.42 -21.59
N ASN A 295 -2.51 8.27 -21.07
CA ASN A 295 -2.27 9.71 -20.88
C ASN A 295 -1.92 10.06 -19.43
N ALA A 296 -1.81 9.08 -18.55
CA ALA A 296 -1.31 9.30 -17.19
C ALA A 296 0.14 9.75 -17.28
N PRO A 297 0.54 10.85 -16.63
CA PRO A 297 1.94 11.26 -16.60
C PRO A 297 2.79 10.12 -16.03
N SER A 298 3.86 9.80 -16.76
CA SER A 298 4.83 8.75 -16.42
C SER A 298 5.56 9.01 -15.10
#